data_a9b94c423e8aaad8eb20912da09c52b2
#
_entry.id   a9b94c423e8aaad8eb20912da09c52b2
#
_cell.length_a   1.000
_cell.length_b   1.000
_cell.length_c   1.000
_cell.angle_alpha   90.00
_cell.angle_beta   90.00
_cell.angle_gamma   90.00
#
_symmetry.space_group_name_H-M   'P 1'
#
loop_
_entity.id
_entity.type
_entity.pdbx_description
1 polymer ?
#
loop_
_entity_poly.entity_id
_entity_poly.type
_entity_poly.pdbx_seq_one_letter_code
_entity_poly.pdbx_strand_id
1 'polypeptide(L)'
;MIVLLSPAKTLDYTKEFDVEPTAPAFLSDSAKLIKELKTKEPKDIASLMGLSDKLATLNFDRYQSWSAAKKMSADSQPALFVFQGDVYQGLQADTFNKKDITFAQKHLRILSGLYGELRPLDVIKPYRLEMGTKLKNSKGKNLYEFWGNKVQDNILKELKTNKSNLIVNLASKEYFTVVGSLPKEVEVVSPVFKDFKNDEYKLISFYAKKARGYMSHWMIKNKVTKSEDLKNFDAEGYKYSKKLSTESEPVFLRD
;
A
#
# COMPACT_ATOMS: atom_id res chain seq x y z
N MET A 1 -7.90 -14.50 -1.62
CA MET A 1 -6.91 -13.80 -0.76
C MET A 1 -6.64 -12.42 -1.33
N ILE A 2 -6.49 -11.44 -0.43
CA ILE A 2 -6.00 -10.10 -0.74
C ILE A 2 -4.80 -9.80 0.14
N VAL A 3 -3.72 -9.28 -0.45
CA VAL A 3 -2.52 -8.79 0.25
C VAL A 3 -2.56 -7.28 0.28
N LEU A 4 -2.38 -6.67 1.44
CA LEU A 4 -2.41 -5.21 1.61
C LEU A 4 -1.01 -4.66 1.84
N LEU A 5 -0.62 -3.64 1.09
CA LEU A 5 0.63 -2.89 1.26
C LEU A 5 0.35 -1.41 1.55
N SER A 6 1.28 -0.77 2.27
CA SER A 6 1.36 0.69 2.33
C SER A 6 1.96 1.26 1.04
N PRO A 7 1.63 2.51 0.66
CA PRO A 7 2.28 3.21 -0.44
C PRO A 7 3.68 3.68 -0.01
N ALA A 8 4.37 4.38 -0.89
CA ALA A 8 5.60 5.10 -0.57
C ALA A 8 5.43 6.62 -0.73
N LYS A 9 6.29 7.37 -0.03
CA LYS A 9 6.38 8.83 -0.13
C LYS A 9 7.15 9.28 -1.37
N THR A 10 8.09 8.45 -1.81
CA THR A 10 8.90 8.66 -3.01
C THR A 10 8.24 8.00 -4.20
N LEU A 11 8.21 8.70 -5.31
CA LEU A 11 7.61 8.29 -6.57
C LEU A 11 8.63 8.44 -7.70
N ASP A 12 8.69 7.48 -8.61
CA ASP A 12 9.54 7.51 -9.81
C ASP A 12 8.65 7.36 -11.05
N TYR A 13 8.72 8.32 -11.95
CA TYR A 13 8.02 8.36 -13.23
C TYR A 13 8.96 8.28 -14.43
N THR A 14 10.23 7.98 -14.19
CA THR A 14 11.27 8.00 -15.25
C THR A 14 11.29 6.76 -16.12
N LYS A 15 10.63 5.68 -15.68
CA LYS A 15 10.60 4.39 -16.37
C LYS A 15 9.31 4.22 -17.14
N GLU A 16 9.40 3.59 -18.32
CA GLU A 16 8.25 3.16 -19.10
C GLU A 16 8.02 1.65 -18.92
N PHE A 17 6.75 1.24 -18.97
CA PHE A 17 6.36 -0.15 -18.77
C PHE A 17 5.37 -0.59 -19.84
N ASP A 18 5.63 -1.74 -20.44
CA ASP A 18 4.72 -2.39 -21.43
C ASP A 18 3.69 -3.25 -20.70
N VAL A 19 2.66 -2.58 -20.16
CA VAL A 19 1.54 -3.22 -19.45
C VAL A 19 0.21 -2.54 -19.78
N GLU A 20 -0.87 -3.29 -19.75
CA GLU A 20 -2.23 -2.76 -19.90
C GLU A 20 -2.65 -2.05 -18.60
N PRO A 21 -2.78 -0.72 -18.59
CA PRO A 21 -3.12 0.03 -17.39
C PRO A 21 -4.59 -0.15 -17.01
N THR A 22 -4.86 0.04 -15.72
CA THR A 22 -6.23 0.10 -15.18
C THR A 22 -6.48 1.45 -14.50
N ALA A 23 -7.75 1.82 -14.35
CA ALA A 23 -8.13 3.05 -13.67
C ALA A 23 -8.42 2.78 -12.18
N PRO A 24 -7.96 3.64 -11.26
CA PRO A 24 -8.31 3.53 -9.84
C PRO A 24 -9.83 3.54 -9.59
N ALA A 25 -10.27 2.70 -8.66
CA ALA A 25 -11.71 2.51 -8.39
C ALA A 25 -12.40 3.79 -7.85
N PHE A 26 -11.65 4.63 -7.14
CA PHE A 26 -12.21 5.78 -6.41
C PHE A 26 -11.77 7.15 -6.98
N LEU A 27 -11.53 7.26 -8.30
CA LEU A 27 -11.08 8.51 -8.93
C LEU A 27 -11.99 9.72 -8.64
N SER A 28 -13.30 9.51 -8.56
CA SER A 28 -14.24 10.58 -8.23
C SER A 28 -14.08 11.10 -6.79
N ASP A 29 -13.74 10.21 -5.85
CA ASP A 29 -13.46 10.59 -4.48
C ASP A 29 -12.06 11.23 -4.36
N SER A 30 -11.06 10.73 -5.11
CA SER A 30 -9.75 11.37 -5.22
C SER A 30 -9.88 12.82 -5.71
N ALA A 31 -10.74 13.07 -6.72
CA ALA A 31 -10.99 14.42 -7.21
C ALA A 31 -11.58 15.36 -6.14
N LYS A 32 -12.42 14.84 -5.23
CA LYS A 32 -12.95 15.63 -4.10
C LYS A 32 -11.84 16.02 -3.13
N LEU A 33 -10.94 15.08 -2.79
CA LEU A 33 -9.78 15.37 -1.93
C LEU A 33 -8.83 16.38 -2.58
N ILE A 34 -8.58 16.25 -3.87
CA ILE A 34 -7.76 17.20 -4.64
C ILE A 34 -8.42 18.60 -4.65
N LYS A 35 -9.75 18.69 -4.77
CA LYS A 35 -10.45 19.98 -4.68
C LYS A 35 -10.17 20.68 -3.34
N GLU A 36 -10.19 19.93 -2.22
CA GLU A 36 -9.83 20.48 -0.90
C GLU A 36 -8.35 20.86 -0.82
N LEU A 37 -7.44 20.05 -1.38
CA LEU A 37 -6.00 20.31 -1.37
C LEU A 37 -5.64 21.52 -2.25
N LYS A 38 -6.34 21.76 -3.35
CA LYS A 38 -6.15 22.94 -4.23
C LYS A 38 -6.48 24.28 -3.57
N THR A 39 -7.26 24.26 -2.48
CA THR A 39 -7.53 25.49 -1.70
C THR A 39 -6.43 25.85 -0.70
N LYS A 40 -5.39 25.03 -0.57
CA LYS A 40 -4.31 25.20 0.41
C LYS A 40 -3.14 25.91 -0.21
N GLU A 41 -2.54 26.82 0.52
CA GLU A 41 -1.25 27.41 0.18
C GLU A 41 -0.10 26.50 0.61
N PRO A 42 1.13 26.65 0.07
CA PRO A 42 2.28 25.81 0.46
C PRO A 42 2.52 25.76 1.96
N LYS A 43 2.36 26.86 2.70
CA LYS A 43 2.48 26.88 4.17
C LYS A 43 1.45 26.01 4.89
N ASP A 44 0.24 25.95 4.35
CA ASP A 44 -0.82 25.11 4.92
C ASP A 44 -0.52 23.64 4.69
N ILE A 45 0.01 23.30 3.51
CA ILE A 45 0.45 21.94 3.15
C ILE A 45 1.64 21.52 4.03
N ALA A 46 2.60 22.42 4.26
CA ALA A 46 3.73 22.20 5.17
C ALA A 46 3.24 21.83 6.58
N SER A 47 2.34 22.66 7.13
CA SER A 47 1.75 22.43 8.46
C SER A 47 0.92 21.16 8.53
N LEU A 48 0.08 20.88 7.52
CA LEU A 48 -0.84 19.74 7.47
C LEU A 48 -0.10 18.40 7.48
N MET A 49 1.05 18.31 6.82
CA MET A 49 1.78 17.05 6.62
C MET A 49 3.19 17.04 7.23
N GLY A 50 3.58 18.07 7.96
CA GLY A 50 4.92 18.18 8.58
C GLY A 50 6.04 18.18 7.53
N LEU A 51 5.90 18.97 6.45
CA LEU A 51 6.84 19.01 5.34
C LEU A 51 7.77 20.22 5.42
N SER A 52 8.96 20.08 4.82
CA SER A 52 9.80 21.24 4.50
C SER A 52 9.14 22.11 3.41
N ASP A 53 9.47 23.40 3.35
CA ASP A 53 8.91 24.34 2.37
C ASP A 53 9.09 23.85 0.93
N LYS A 54 10.26 23.28 0.60
CA LYS A 54 10.53 22.71 -0.73
C LYS A 54 9.54 21.57 -1.07
N LEU A 55 9.27 20.68 -0.12
CA LEU A 55 8.34 19.56 -0.34
C LEU A 55 6.88 20.05 -0.35
N ALA A 56 6.55 21.07 0.42
CA ALA A 56 5.23 21.66 0.44
C ALA A 56 4.91 22.34 -0.90
N THR A 57 5.83 23.14 -1.44
CA THR A 57 5.71 23.77 -2.76
C THR A 57 5.58 22.73 -3.86
N LEU A 58 6.44 21.71 -3.86
CA LEU A 58 6.34 20.60 -4.83
C LEU A 58 4.95 19.93 -4.81
N ASN A 59 4.38 19.71 -3.64
CA ASN A 59 3.07 19.06 -3.55
C ASN A 59 1.92 20.01 -3.84
N PHE A 60 2.07 21.30 -3.57
CA PHE A 60 1.15 22.34 -4.04
C PHE A 60 1.04 22.28 -5.58
N ASP A 61 2.17 22.33 -6.30
CA ASP A 61 2.20 22.29 -7.76
C ASP A 61 1.58 20.99 -8.30
N ARG A 62 1.87 19.85 -7.65
CA ARG A 62 1.26 18.54 -7.97
C ARG A 62 -0.25 18.57 -7.83
N TYR A 63 -0.79 19.19 -6.77
CA TYR A 63 -2.24 19.27 -6.59
C TYR A 63 -2.86 20.23 -7.61
N GLN A 64 -2.24 21.39 -7.90
CA GLN A 64 -2.77 22.32 -8.89
C GLN A 64 -2.87 21.68 -10.27
N SER A 65 -1.87 20.91 -10.69
CA SER A 65 -1.82 20.23 -11.98
C SER A 65 -2.59 18.90 -12.02
N TRP A 66 -3.02 18.36 -10.87
CA TRP A 66 -3.65 17.04 -10.81
C TRP A 66 -4.98 16.99 -11.58
N SER A 67 -5.13 15.96 -12.39
CA SER A 67 -6.38 15.59 -13.05
C SER A 67 -6.58 14.06 -12.98
N ALA A 68 -7.82 13.59 -13.07
CA ALA A 68 -8.11 12.17 -13.04
C ALA A 68 -7.51 11.46 -14.28
N ALA A 69 -6.51 10.62 -14.05
CA ALA A 69 -5.86 9.85 -15.11
C ALA A 69 -6.45 8.44 -15.21
N LYS A 70 -6.71 7.99 -16.43
CA LYS A 70 -7.18 6.63 -16.76
C LYS A 70 -6.26 5.90 -17.72
N LYS A 71 -5.25 6.61 -18.26
CA LYS A 71 -4.27 6.11 -19.22
C LYS A 71 -2.86 6.51 -18.79
N MET A 72 -1.87 5.76 -19.22
CA MET A 72 -0.46 6.13 -19.00
C MET A 72 -0.08 7.39 -19.79
N SER A 73 0.80 8.17 -19.19
CA SER A 73 1.47 9.33 -19.78
C SER A 73 2.77 9.58 -19.02
N ALA A 74 3.55 10.57 -19.41
CA ALA A 74 4.79 10.92 -18.72
C ALA A 74 4.59 11.22 -17.21
N ASP A 75 3.42 11.72 -16.81
CA ASP A 75 3.07 12.05 -15.43
C ASP A 75 1.98 11.14 -14.82
N SER A 76 1.66 10.02 -15.46
CA SER A 76 0.71 9.04 -14.95
C SER A 76 1.11 7.61 -15.33
N GLN A 77 1.45 6.81 -14.34
CA GLN A 77 2.03 5.47 -14.48
C GLN A 77 1.38 4.49 -13.48
N PRO A 78 1.48 3.15 -13.71
CA PRO A 78 0.92 2.16 -12.81
C PRO A 78 1.54 2.21 -11.41
N ALA A 79 0.71 2.16 -10.38
CA ALA A 79 1.09 2.28 -8.97
C ALA A 79 2.21 1.31 -8.54
N LEU A 80 2.16 0.06 -9.03
CA LEU A 80 3.16 -0.98 -8.74
C LEU A 80 4.60 -0.53 -9.02
N PHE A 81 4.80 0.23 -10.09
CA PHE A 81 6.12 0.62 -10.58
C PHE A 81 6.54 2.02 -10.14
N VAL A 82 5.56 2.89 -9.84
CA VAL A 82 5.81 4.28 -9.45
C VAL A 82 6.27 4.40 -8.01
N PHE A 83 5.69 3.66 -7.09
CA PHE A 83 6.07 3.73 -5.68
C PHE A 83 7.50 3.24 -5.46
N GLN A 84 8.30 4.04 -4.75
CA GLN A 84 9.69 3.75 -4.37
C GLN A 84 9.86 3.82 -2.86
N GLY A 85 10.86 3.09 -2.33
CA GLY A 85 11.17 3.05 -0.90
C GLY A 85 11.27 1.61 -0.39
N ASP A 86 11.46 1.44 0.92
CA ASP A 86 11.88 0.18 1.50
C ASP A 86 10.97 -1.02 1.14
N VAL A 87 9.64 -0.84 1.18
CA VAL A 87 8.69 -1.88 0.80
C VAL A 87 8.86 -2.27 -0.67
N TYR A 88 9.00 -1.29 -1.55
CA TYR A 88 9.08 -1.51 -3.00
C TYR A 88 10.46 -2.00 -3.44
N GLN A 89 11.53 -1.65 -2.71
CA GLN A 89 12.84 -2.27 -2.88
C GLN A 89 12.79 -3.78 -2.56
N GLY A 90 12.01 -4.18 -1.55
CA GLY A 90 11.78 -5.60 -1.26
C GLY A 90 10.82 -6.27 -2.25
N LEU A 91 9.83 -5.53 -2.76
CA LEU A 91 8.86 -6.05 -3.72
C LEU A 91 9.47 -6.35 -5.10
N GLN A 92 10.51 -5.61 -5.53
CA GLN A 92 11.27 -5.84 -6.76
C GLN A 92 10.37 -6.08 -7.98
N ALA A 93 9.38 -5.20 -8.19
CA ALA A 93 8.34 -5.38 -9.20
C ALA A 93 8.88 -5.42 -10.65
N ASP A 94 10.04 -4.85 -10.89
CA ASP A 94 10.79 -4.89 -12.17
C ASP A 94 11.24 -6.30 -12.58
N THR A 95 11.28 -7.25 -11.65
CA THR A 95 11.59 -8.67 -11.91
C THR A 95 10.36 -9.53 -12.25
N PHE A 96 9.16 -8.94 -12.24
CA PHE A 96 7.92 -9.67 -12.48
C PHE A 96 7.69 -9.92 -13.96
N ASN A 97 7.40 -11.16 -14.30
CA ASN A 97 6.91 -11.53 -15.63
C ASN A 97 5.37 -11.31 -15.74
N LYS A 98 4.81 -11.51 -16.93
CA LYS A 98 3.36 -11.31 -17.18
C LYS A 98 2.45 -12.14 -16.25
N LYS A 99 2.84 -13.37 -15.88
CA LYS A 99 2.07 -14.22 -14.96
C LYS A 99 2.12 -13.66 -13.52
N ASP A 100 3.27 -13.11 -13.12
CA ASP A 100 3.45 -12.48 -11.81
C ASP A 100 2.61 -11.20 -11.70
N ILE A 101 2.62 -10.35 -12.75
CA ILE A 101 1.81 -9.13 -12.83
C ILE A 101 0.32 -9.47 -12.78
N THR A 102 -0.13 -10.49 -13.52
CA THR A 102 -1.52 -10.96 -13.49
C THR A 102 -1.93 -11.42 -12.10
N PHE A 103 -1.07 -12.19 -11.42
CA PHE A 103 -1.33 -12.62 -10.05
C PHE A 103 -1.36 -11.43 -9.08
N ALA A 104 -0.39 -10.52 -9.18
CA ALA A 104 -0.36 -9.31 -8.36
C ALA A 104 -1.62 -8.46 -8.58
N GLN A 105 -2.03 -8.21 -9.83
CA GLN A 105 -3.23 -7.43 -10.16
C GLN A 105 -4.50 -8.01 -9.52
N LYS A 106 -4.58 -9.32 -9.39
CA LYS A 106 -5.69 -10.02 -8.76
C LYS A 106 -5.64 -9.96 -7.24
N HIS A 107 -4.47 -10.06 -6.63
CA HIS A 107 -4.30 -10.34 -5.21
C HIS A 107 -3.68 -9.23 -4.38
N LEU A 108 -2.93 -8.29 -4.98
CA LEU A 108 -2.26 -7.21 -4.26
C LEU A 108 -3.10 -5.92 -4.29
N ARG A 109 -3.14 -5.21 -3.16
CA ARG A 109 -3.73 -3.87 -3.04
C ARG A 109 -2.79 -2.94 -2.30
N ILE A 110 -2.64 -1.74 -2.82
CA ILE A 110 -1.84 -0.68 -2.21
C ILE A 110 -2.81 0.33 -1.61
N LEU A 111 -2.80 0.48 -0.30
CA LEU A 111 -3.63 1.46 0.39
C LEU A 111 -3.08 2.87 0.15
N SER A 112 -3.94 3.86 0.02
CA SER A 112 -3.55 5.22 -0.38
C SER A 112 -4.42 6.28 0.27
N GLY A 113 -3.81 7.33 0.82
CA GLY A 113 -4.56 8.46 1.37
C GLY A 113 -5.39 9.19 0.31
N LEU A 114 -4.87 9.32 -0.92
CA LEU A 114 -5.56 10.01 -2.02
C LEU A 114 -6.52 9.11 -2.79
N TYR A 115 -6.13 7.86 -3.05
CA TYR A 115 -6.88 6.95 -3.91
C TYR A 115 -7.68 5.89 -3.13
N GLY A 116 -7.61 5.86 -1.79
CA GLY A 116 -8.20 4.85 -0.92
C GLY A 116 -7.48 3.51 -1.05
N GLU A 117 -7.70 2.85 -2.16
CA GLU A 117 -7.11 1.57 -2.54
C GLU A 117 -6.74 1.59 -4.02
N LEU A 118 -5.62 0.95 -4.34
CA LEU A 118 -5.09 0.81 -5.70
C LEU A 118 -4.78 -0.66 -6.00
N ARG A 119 -5.14 -1.09 -7.20
CA ARG A 119 -4.58 -2.31 -7.78
C ARG A 119 -3.20 -2.00 -8.37
N PRO A 120 -2.32 -2.97 -8.56
CA PRO A 120 -0.98 -2.79 -9.12
C PRO A 120 -0.90 -1.96 -10.40
N LEU A 121 -1.80 -2.19 -11.35
CA LEU A 121 -1.80 -1.52 -12.65
C LEU A 121 -2.68 -0.27 -12.72
N ASP A 122 -3.26 0.15 -11.60
CA ASP A 122 -4.02 1.40 -11.54
C ASP A 122 -3.08 2.59 -11.74
N VAL A 123 -3.45 3.46 -12.69
CA VAL A 123 -2.63 4.62 -13.06
C VAL A 123 -2.78 5.72 -12.02
N ILE A 124 -1.66 6.21 -11.52
CA ILE A 124 -1.64 7.30 -10.54
C ILE A 124 -0.81 8.49 -11.04
N LYS A 125 -1.18 9.69 -10.64
CA LYS A 125 -0.40 10.91 -10.80
C LYS A 125 0.45 11.20 -9.55
N PRO A 126 1.51 12.00 -9.67
CA PRO A 126 2.33 12.39 -8.53
C PRO A 126 1.49 13.07 -7.44
N TYR A 127 1.64 12.58 -6.21
CA TYR A 127 0.98 13.14 -5.03
C TYR A 127 1.74 12.77 -3.76
N ARG A 128 1.43 13.47 -2.68
CA ARG A 128 1.74 13.04 -1.31
C ARG A 128 0.55 13.36 -0.43
N LEU A 129 -0.08 12.33 0.09
CA LEU A 129 -1.16 12.43 1.07
C LEU A 129 -1.16 11.13 1.88
N GLU A 130 -0.68 11.20 3.12
CA GLU A 130 -0.60 10.05 4.02
C GLU A 130 -1.98 9.79 4.65
N MET A 131 -2.32 8.53 4.93
CA MET A 131 -3.66 8.16 5.41
C MET A 131 -4.00 8.80 6.77
N GLY A 132 -2.98 8.98 7.63
CA GLY A 132 -3.13 9.64 8.92
C GLY A 132 -3.30 11.17 8.88
N THR A 133 -3.25 11.79 7.68
CA THR A 133 -3.35 13.24 7.52
C THR A 133 -4.71 13.75 7.98
N LYS A 134 -4.71 14.78 8.85
CA LYS A 134 -5.91 15.43 9.39
C LYS A 134 -6.48 16.46 8.40
N LEU A 135 -6.68 16.06 7.16
CA LEU A 135 -7.30 16.90 6.13
C LEU A 135 -8.80 17.01 6.41
N LYS A 136 -9.23 18.21 6.84
CA LYS A 136 -10.67 18.53 6.95
C LYS A 136 -11.28 18.52 5.55
N ASN A 137 -12.41 17.89 5.42
CA ASN A 137 -13.08 17.66 4.14
C ASN A 137 -14.62 17.65 4.32
N SER A 138 -15.36 17.48 3.22
CA SER A 138 -16.84 17.49 3.24
C SER A 138 -17.48 16.35 4.04
N LYS A 139 -16.71 15.31 4.46
CA LYS A 139 -17.23 14.16 5.20
C LYS A 139 -16.71 14.07 6.63
N GLY A 140 -15.73 14.90 7.01
CA GLY A 140 -15.19 14.86 8.35
C GLY A 140 -13.85 15.56 8.53
N LYS A 141 -13.15 15.21 9.61
CA LYS A 141 -11.94 15.91 10.08
C LYS A 141 -10.62 15.29 9.56
N ASN A 142 -10.67 14.10 8.96
CA ASN A 142 -9.51 13.34 8.53
C ASN A 142 -9.86 12.40 7.37
N LEU A 143 -8.87 11.68 6.85
CA LEU A 143 -9.07 10.77 5.72
C LEU A 143 -9.78 9.48 6.11
N TYR A 144 -9.69 9.01 7.35
CA TYR A 144 -10.44 7.84 7.79
C TYR A 144 -11.95 8.10 7.74
N GLU A 145 -12.39 9.28 8.20
CA GLU A 145 -13.79 9.71 8.10
C GLU A 145 -14.22 9.93 6.64
N PHE A 146 -13.31 10.45 5.81
CA PHE A 146 -13.57 10.64 4.37
C PHE A 146 -13.83 9.31 3.66
N TRP A 147 -12.97 8.34 3.87
CA TRP A 147 -13.08 7.03 3.23
C TRP A 147 -14.23 6.21 3.82
N GLY A 148 -14.50 6.34 5.15
CA GLY A 148 -15.52 5.56 5.83
C GLY A 148 -15.38 4.06 5.51
N ASN A 149 -16.45 3.43 5.10
CA ASN A 149 -16.43 1.99 4.75
C ASN A 149 -16.07 1.69 3.30
N LYS A 150 -15.82 2.69 2.44
CA LYS A 150 -15.62 2.46 1.00
C LYS A 150 -14.48 1.50 0.67
N VAL A 151 -13.34 1.65 1.35
CA VAL A 151 -12.18 0.77 1.14
C VAL A 151 -12.49 -0.63 1.63
N GLN A 152 -13.11 -0.76 2.81
CA GLN A 152 -13.56 -2.02 3.36
C GLN A 152 -14.53 -2.75 2.42
N ASP A 153 -15.57 -2.06 1.98
CA ASP A 153 -16.61 -2.64 1.11
C ASP A 153 -16.03 -3.17 -0.20
N ASN A 154 -15.05 -2.43 -0.77
CA ASN A 154 -14.38 -2.87 -2.00
C ASN A 154 -13.50 -4.10 -1.75
N ILE A 155 -12.71 -4.13 -0.68
CA ILE A 155 -11.90 -5.29 -0.30
C ILE A 155 -12.78 -6.52 -0.06
N LEU A 156 -13.91 -6.38 0.65
CA LEU A 156 -14.86 -7.47 0.87
C LEU A 156 -15.49 -7.99 -0.42
N LYS A 157 -15.83 -7.09 -1.35
CA LYS A 157 -16.32 -7.46 -2.69
C LYS A 157 -15.26 -8.25 -3.47
N GLU A 158 -14.01 -7.84 -3.41
CA GLU A 158 -12.90 -8.52 -4.08
C GLU A 158 -12.56 -9.88 -3.46
N LEU A 159 -12.64 -10.01 -2.14
CA LEU A 159 -12.52 -11.31 -1.48
C LEU A 159 -13.58 -12.29 -1.98
N LYS A 160 -14.85 -11.84 -2.10
CA LYS A 160 -15.94 -12.66 -2.68
C LYS A 160 -15.64 -13.04 -4.12
N THR A 161 -15.18 -12.10 -4.95
CA THR A 161 -14.78 -12.35 -6.35
C THR A 161 -13.67 -13.40 -6.43
N ASN A 162 -12.71 -13.32 -5.52
CA ASN A 162 -11.59 -14.26 -5.43
C ASN A 162 -11.96 -15.58 -4.73
N LYS A 163 -13.23 -15.77 -4.32
CA LYS A 163 -13.71 -16.94 -3.55
C LYS A 163 -12.81 -17.23 -2.34
N SER A 164 -12.48 -16.20 -1.57
CA SER A 164 -11.57 -16.27 -0.41
C SER A 164 -12.06 -15.34 0.69
N ASN A 165 -11.68 -15.65 1.93
CA ASN A 165 -11.90 -14.81 3.10
C ASN A 165 -10.59 -14.34 3.74
N LEU A 166 -9.42 -14.59 3.11
CA LEU A 166 -8.11 -14.29 3.66
C LEU A 166 -7.59 -12.91 3.23
N ILE A 167 -7.21 -12.10 4.22
CA ILE A 167 -6.42 -10.89 4.06
C ILE A 167 -5.04 -11.12 4.68
N VAL A 168 -3.97 -10.91 3.91
CA VAL A 168 -2.61 -10.83 4.43
C VAL A 168 -2.23 -9.35 4.55
N ASN A 169 -2.16 -8.87 5.79
CA ASN A 169 -1.86 -7.48 6.08
C ASN A 169 -0.34 -7.24 6.18
N LEU A 170 0.24 -6.69 5.15
CA LEU A 170 1.63 -6.20 5.10
C LEU A 170 1.69 -4.65 5.10
N ALA A 171 0.56 -3.99 5.30
CA ALA A 171 0.51 -2.54 5.48
C ALA A 171 0.89 -2.12 6.91
N SER A 172 1.21 -0.86 7.11
CA SER A 172 1.38 -0.29 8.45
C SER A 172 0.03 -0.14 9.14
N LYS A 173 0.05 -0.02 10.48
CA LYS A 173 -1.16 0.23 11.28
C LYS A 173 -1.92 1.46 10.78
N GLU A 174 -1.20 2.54 10.44
CA GLU A 174 -1.78 3.76 9.89
C GLU A 174 -2.65 3.47 8.66
N TYR A 175 -2.11 2.74 7.68
CA TYR A 175 -2.85 2.45 6.46
C TYR A 175 -3.90 1.38 6.65
N PHE A 176 -3.62 0.34 7.44
CA PHE A 176 -4.60 -0.73 7.68
C PHE A 176 -5.86 -0.24 8.42
N THR A 177 -5.75 0.81 9.23
CA THR A 177 -6.89 1.41 9.96
C THR A 177 -8.04 1.81 9.02
N VAL A 178 -7.78 2.18 7.76
CA VAL A 178 -8.84 2.56 6.80
C VAL A 178 -9.72 1.37 6.38
N VAL A 179 -9.25 0.15 6.58
CA VAL A 179 -10.01 -1.07 6.29
C VAL A 179 -11.16 -1.27 7.31
N GLY A 180 -11.05 -0.67 8.48
CA GLY A 180 -12.10 -0.70 9.51
C GLY A 180 -12.28 -2.07 10.17
N SER A 181 -13.46 -2.27 10.76
CA SER A 181 -13.82 -3.53 11.45
C SER A 181 -14.33 -4.54 10.45
N LEU A 182 -13.61 -5.62 10.25
CA LEU A 182 -13.95 -6.68 9.32
C LEU A 182 -14.95 -7.68 9.93
N PRO A 183 -15.81 -8.33 9.11
CA PRO A 183 -16.66 -9.43 9.53
C PRO A 183 -15.84 -10.58 10.12
N LYS A 184 -16.43 -11.34 11.06
CA LYS A 184 -15.73 -12.44 11.79
C LYS A 184 -15.27 -13.58 10.88
N GLU A 185 -15.94 -13.79 9.76
CA GLU A 185 -15.58 -14.78 8.75
C GLU A 185 -14.34 -14.41 7.92
N VAL A 186 -13.88 -13.16 8.01
CA VAL A 186 -12.67 -12.73 7.32
C VAL A 186 -11.46 -13.02 8.20
N GLU A 187 -10.59 -13.87 7.69
CA GLU A 187 -9.30 -14.18 8.29
C GLU A 187 -8.31 -13.05 7.99
N VAL A 188 -7.71 -12.48 9.02
CA VAL A 188 -6.64 -11.47 8.88
C VAL A 188 -5.35 -12.00 9.45
N VAL A 189 -4.35 -12.14 8.61
CA VAL A 189 -2.99 -12.55 9.00
C VAL A 189 -2.04 -11.38 8.81
N SER A 190 -1.33 -11.00 9.88
CA SER A 190 -0.40 -9.87 9.90
C SER A 190 1.03 -10.35 10.24
N PRO A 191 1.84 -10.73 9.24
CA PRO A 191 3.22 -11.17 9.45
C PRO A 191 4.08 -10.14 10.17
N VAL A 192 4.84 -10.60 11.16
CA VAL A 192 5.75 -9.77 11.98
C VAL A 192 7.19 -10.17 11.69
N PHE A 193 8.04 -9.18 11.40
CA PHE A 193 9.45 -9.38 11.08
C PHE A 193 10.32 -8.78 12.18
N LYS A 194 11.23 -9.58 12.73
CA LYS A 194 12.16 -9.16 13.78
C LYS A 194 13.58 -9.52 13.37
N ASP A 195 14.50 -8.59 13.64
CA ASP A 195 15.93 -8.75 13.38
C ASP A 195 16.69 -8.83 14.71
N PHE A 196 17.74 -9.68 14.75
CA PHE A 196 18.59 -9.80 15.93
C PHE A 196 19.47 -8.56 16.07
N LYS A 197 19.37 -7.89 17.20
CA LYS A 197 20.19 -6.71 17.49
C LYS A 197 20.29 -6.49 18.99
N ASN A 198 21.52 -6.27 19.52
CA ASN A 198 21.77 -6.08 20.95
C ASN A 198 21.19 -7.22 21.78
N ASP A 199 21.54 -8.46 21.44
CA ASP A 199 21.19 -9.72 22.11
C ASP A 199 19.71 -10.05 22.19
N GLU A 200 18.86 -9.40 21.37
CA GLU A 200 17.43 -9.69 21.30
C GLU A 200 16.84 -9.47 19.90
N TYR A 201 15.71 -10.18 19.60
CA TYR A 201 14.95 -9.97 18.39
C TYR A 201 13.99 -8.78 18.51
N LYS A 202 14.22 -7.72 17.72
CA LYS A 202 13.46 -6.46 17.72
C LYS A 202 12.77 -6.21 16.40
N LEU A 203 11.63 -5.55 16.43
CA LEU A 203 11.05 -4.96 15.25
C LEU A 203 11.83 -3.68 14.91
N ILE A 204 12.64 -3.73 13.84
CA ILE A 204 13.39 -2.57 13.33
C ILE A 204 12.62 -2.04 12.12
N SER A 205 12.08 -0.82 12.24
CA SER A 205 11.13 -0.25 11.28
C SER A 205 11.58 -0.32 9.82
N PHE A 206 12.84 0.02 9.54
CA PHE A 206 13.42 -0.02 8.20
C PHE A 206 13.46 -1.46 7.64
N TYR A 207 13.97 -2.42 8.40
CA TYR A 207 14.05 -3.82 7.99
C TYR A 207 12.67 -4.45 7.84
N ALA A 208 11.76 -4.17 8.78
CA ALA A 208 10.39 -4.68 8.72
C ALA A 208 9.62 -4.16 7.48
N LYS A 209 9.85 -2.91 7.05
CA LYS A 209 9.29 -2.40 5.79
C LYS A 209 9.79 -3.19 4.59
N LYS A 210 11.11 -3.41 4.50
CA LYS A 210 11.72 -4.15 3.40
C LYS A 210 11.28 -5.62 3.38
N ALA A 211 11.18 -6.24 4.57
CA ALA A 211 10.69 -7.62 4.74
C ALA A 211 9.25 -7.81 4.26
N ARG A 212 8.36 -6.83 4.48
CA ARG A 212 6.99 -6.83 3.92
C ARG A 212 7.02 -6.85 2.39
N GLY A 213 7.93 -6.11 1.79
CA GLY A 213 8.18 -6.16 0.35
C GLY A 213 8.65 -7.53 -0.11
N TYR A 214 9.64 -8.11 0.55
CA TYR A 214 10.15 -9.45 0.26
C TYR A 214 9.07 -10.53 0.37
N MET A 215 8.25 -10.49 1.42
CA MET A 215 7.15 -11.43 1.57
C MET A 215 6.13 -11.26 0.44
N SER A 216 5.78 -10.02 0.05
CA SER A 216 4.88 -9.78 -1.08
C SER A 216 5.47 -10.31 -2.39
N HIS A 217 6.76 -10.08 -2.63
CA HIS A 217 7.49 -10.63 -3.78
C HIS A 217 7.42 -12.15 -3.81
N TRP A 218 7.80 -12.78 -2.70
CA TRP A 218 7.80 -14.23 -2.55
C TRP A 218 6.40 -14.84 -2.76
N MET A 219 5.37 -14.22 -2.17
CA MET A 219 3.98 -14.66 -2.37
C MET A 219 3.56 -14.58 -3.85
N ILE A 220 3.94 -13.51 -4.55
CA ILE A 220 3.61 -13.32 -5.96
C ILE A 220 4.36 -14.34 -6.83
N LYS A 221 5.65 -14.56 -6.60
CA LYS A 221 6.45 -15.53 -7.35
C LYS A 221 5.95 -16.96 -7.17
N ASN A 222 5.59 -17.34 -5.96
CA ASN A 222 5.15 -18.69 -5.62
C ASN A 222 3.62 -18.90 -5.72
N LYS A 223 2.85 -17.85 -6.12
CA LYS A 223 1.37 -17.91 -6.26
C LYS A 223 0.69 -18.35 -4.97
N VAL A 224 1.19 -17.90 -3.84
CA VAL A 224 0.67 -18.22 -2.50
C VAL A 224 -0.73 -17.65 -2.32
N THR A 225 -1.68 -18.47 -1.88
CA THR A 225 -3.07 -18.07 -1.66
C THR A 225 -3.66 -18.54 -0.34
N LYS A 226 -2.91 -19.31 0.45
CA LYS A 226 -3.32 -19.85 1.74
C LYS A 226 -2.44 -19.32 2.86
N SER A 227 -3.01 -19.11 4.04
CA SER A 227 -2.27 -18.60 5.21
C SER A 227 -1.22 -19.58 5.74
N GLU A 228 -1.49 -20.91 5.66
CA GLU A 228 -0.53 -21.92 6.10
C GLU A 228 0.78 -21.87 5.31
N ASP A 229 0.72 -21.54 4.01
CA ASP A 229 1.90 -21.50 3.14
C ASP A 229 2.87 -20.36 3.52
N LEU A 230 2.39 -19.32 4.22
CA LEU A 230 3.25 -18.22 4.68
C LEU A 230 4.41 -18.69 5.56
N LYS A 231 4.24 -19.80 6.29
CA LYS A 231 5.29 -20.40 7.14
C LYS A 231 6.52 -20.84 6.37
N ASN A 232 6.38 -21.02 5.05
CA ASN A 232 7.47 -21.41 4.16
C ASN A 232 8.30 -20.23 3.64
N PHE A 233 7.97 -19.00 4.04
CA PHE A 233 8.74 -17.83 3.67
C PHE A 233 10.13 -17.88 4.31
N ASP A 234 11.18 -17.87 3.49
CA ASP A 234 12.59 -17.99 3.86
C ASP A 234 13.52 -17.00 3.13
N ALA A 235 12.94 -15.97 2.48
CA ALA A 235 13.72 -15.00 1.72
C ALA A 235 14.55 -14.10 2.64
N GLU A 236 15.75 -13.72 2.16
CA GLU A 236 16.65 -12.74 2.77
C GLU A 236 17.05 -13.09 4.23
N GLY A 237 17.12 -14.37 4.54
CA GLY A 237 17.53 -14.88 5.85
C GLY A 237 16.42 -14.92 6.91
N TYR A 238 15.19 -14.47 6.58
CA TYR A 238 14.07 -14.62 7.50
C TYR A 238 13.61 -16.07 7.61
N LYS A 239 13.34 -16.53 8.83
CA LYS A 239 12.83 -17.87 9.12
C LYS A 239 11.63 -17.80 10.04
N TYR A 240 10.63 -18.64 9.78
CA TYR A 240 9.43 -18.74 10.62
C TYR A 240 9.76 -19.22 12.03
N SER A 241 9.26 -18.52 13.05
CA SER A 241 9.40 -18.88 14.46
C SER A 241 8.09 -19.37 15.04
N LYS A 242 7.91 -20.69 15.12
CA LYS A 242 6.71 -21.29 15.73
C LYS A 242 6.49 -20.82 17.17
N LYS A 243 7.59 -20.62 17.93
CA LYS A 243 7.54 -20.24 19.36
C LYS A 243 6.94 -18.84 19.59
N LEU A 244 7.17 -17.90 18.65
CA LEU A 244 6.74 -16.52 18.80
C LEU A 244 5.48 -16.17 18.01
N SER A 245 5.00 -17.10 17.18
CA SER A 245 3.86 -16.90 16.30
C SER A 245 2.53 -17.22 16.96
N THR A 246 1.50 -16.50 16.55
CA THR A 246 0.09 -16.91 16.66
C THR A 246 -0.46 -17.23 15.27
N GLU A 247 -1.71 -17.67 15.18
CA GLU A 247 -2.39 -17.91 13.90
C GLU A 247 -2.54 -16.62 13.08
N SER A 248 -2.87 -15.51 13.75
CA SER A 248 -3.05 -14.21 13.11
C SER A 248 -1.76 -13.40 12.94
N GLU A 249 -0.71 -13.70 13.69
CA GLU A 249 0.58 -13.00 13.66
C GLU A 249 1.75 -13.99 13.55
N PRO A 250 2.00 -14.55 12.36
CA PRO A 250 3.20 -15.36 12.13
C PRO A 250 4.45 -14.48 12.22
N VAL A 251 5.42 -14.91 13.05
CA VAL A 251 6.65 -14.18 13.31
C VAL A 251 7.81 -14.79 12.52
N PHE A 252 8.55 -13.93 11.85
CA PHE A 252 9.75 -14.28 11.09
C PHE A 252 10.96 -13.59 11.70
N LEU A 253 12.01 -14.36 11.95
CA LEU A 253 13.25 -13.91 12.58
C LEU A 253 14.39 -13.92 11.58
N ARG A 254 15.29 -12.93 11.69
CA ARG A 254 16.53 -12.85 10.94
C ARG A 254 17.67 -12.52 11.89
N ASP A 255 18.78 -13.28 11.80
CA ASP A 255 20.06 -13.05 12.50
C ASP A 255 20.92 -12.00 11.81
#